data_1240e9853ce9fa922b0a220b1d2cc71d
#
_entry.id   1240e9853ce9fa922b0a220b1d2cc71d
#
_cell.length_a   1.000
_cell.length_b   1.000
_cell.length_c   1.000
_cell.angle_alpha   90.00
_cell.angle_beta   90.00
_cell.angle_gamma   90.00
#
_symmetry.space_group_name_H-M   'P 1'
#
loop_
_entity.id
_entity.type
_entity.pdbx_description
1 polymer ?
#
loop_
_entity_poly.entity_id
_entity_poly.type
_entity_poly.pdbx_seq_one_letter_code
_entity_poly.pdbx_strand_id
1 'polypeptide(L)'
;MKKALKTAPRGTAFNYAGQRWVVLEHNATGTLCLTEKIVEDRAFDDGNCNDFSKSSSLRYLNGPFLDTLIDAAGCSSAFLTSELDLTTDDGLKDYGTCNVTIFLLTVDQYRRNRDVIPNADDWWWLSTAFSTASNGYEHSARYVGSDGTLGGGGACYGGLGLRPACYLDSDLPISFDEQDVTAEQAGDIVKELIESFGGSFATEEQLRAAASFMLGTLRATREQEAAHE
;
A
#
# COMPACT_ATOMS: atom_id res chain seq x y z
N MET A 1 -6.90 20.02 9.21
CA MET A 1 -6.06 19.81 10.44
C MET A 1 -5.13 18.64 10.21
N LYS A 2 -3.86 18.67 10.64
CA LYS A 2 -2.98 17.49 10.54
C LYS A 2 -3.29 16.52 11.67
N LYS A 3 -3.39 15.23 11.33
CA LYS A 3 -3.59 14.11 12.29
C LYS A 3 -2.45 13.11 12.16
N ALA A 4 -2.19 12.30 13.17
CA ALA A 4 -1.19 11.24 13.11
C ALA A 4 -1.62 10.17 12.09
N LEU A 5 -0.69 9.71 11.25
CA LEU A 5 -0.95 8.74 10.17
C LEU A 5 -1.65 7.47 10.66
N LYS A 6 -1.32 6.99 11.87
CA LYS A 6 -1.99 5.83 12.50
C LYS A 6 -3.50 5.99 12.70
N THR A 7 -4.04 7.21 12.61
CA THR A 7 -5.48 7.46 12.73
C THR A 7 -6.21 7.42 11.38
N ALA A 8 -5.48 7.31 10.27
CA ALA A 8 -6.06 7.20 8.94
C ALA A 8 -6.59 5.78 8.72
N PRO A 9 -7.84 5.59 8.30
CA PRO A 9 -8.36 4.27 7.94
C PRO A 9 -7.55 3.63 6.80
N ARG A 10 -7.59 2.30 6.70
CA ARG A 10 -7.09 1.57 5.53
C ARG A 10 -7.80 2.08 4.27
N GLY A 11 -7.07 2.16 3.16
CA GLY A 11 -7.58 2.70 1.89
C GLY A 11 -7.57 4.23 1.80
N THR A 12 -7.29 4.95 2.91
CA THR A 12 -7.18 6.41 2.87
C THR A 12 -5.99 6.83 2.01
N ALA A 13 -6.23 7.71 1.04
CA ALA A 13 -5.20 8.33 0.23
C ALA A 13 -4.76 9.67 0.83
N PHE A 14 -3.45 9.97 0.80
CA PHE A 14 -2.88 11.22 1.31
C PHE A 14 -1.62 11.62 0.54
N ASN A 15 -1.27 12.90 0.59
CA ASN A 15 -0.06 13.42 -0.04
C ASN A 15 1.07 13.54 0.99
N TYR A 16 2.24 12.99 0.65
CA TYR A 16 3.45 13.12 1.44
C TYR A 16 4.69 12.96 0.56
N ALA A 17 5.72 13.77 0.80
CA ALA A 17 7.01 13.69 0.10
C ALA A 17 6.89 13.69 -1.44
N GLY A 18 6.01 14.51 -2.00
CA GLY A 18 5.81 14.62 -3.45
C GLY A 18 5.05 13.46 -4.09
N GLN A 19 4.62 12.47 -3.31
CA GLN A 19 3.82 11.34 -3.78
C GLN A 19 2.44 11.31 -3.12
N ARG A 20 1.48 10.69 -3.80
CA ARG A 20 0.18 10.32 -3.23
C ARG A 20 0.24 8.85 -2.81
N TRP A 21 -0.06 8.58 -1.54
CA TRP A 21 0.04 7.28 -0.90
C TRP A 21 -1.33 6.77 -0.50
N VAL A 22 -1.50 5.45 -0.47
CA VAL A 22 -2.68 4.76 0.07
C VAL A 22 -2.26 3.99 1.31
N VAL A 23 -2.96 4.17 2.42
CA VAL A 23 -2.76 3.42 3.67
C VAL A 23 -3.22 1.98 3.48
N LEU A 24 -2.34 1.01 3.70
CA LEU A 24 -2.68 -0.41 3.59
C LEU A 24 -2.95 -1.05 4.95
N GLU A 25 -2.01 -0.94 5.88
CA GLU A 25 -2.13 -1.52 7.22
C GLU A 25 -1.30 -0.74 8.25
N HIS A 26 -1.68 -0.86 9.52
CA HIS A 26 -0.92 -0.38 10.66
C HIS A 26 -0.40 -1.59 11.44
N ASN A 27 0.89 -1.62 11.74
CA ASN A 27 1.50 -2.71 12.50
C ASN A 27 2.64 -2.19 13.40
N ALA A 28 3.38 -3.12 14.04
CA ALA A 28 4.46 -2.77 14.96
C ALA A 28 5.64 -2.06 14.27
N THR A 29 5.85 -2.26 12.97
CA THR A 29 6.90 -1.58 12.20
C THR A 29 6.53 -0.12 11.94
N GLY A 30 5.26 0.15 11.64
CA GLY A 30 4.76 1.46 11.24
C GLY A 30 3.47 1.35 10.45
N THR A 31 3.19 2.35 9.61
CA THR A 31 2.08 2.32 8.67
C THR A 31 2.58 1.94 7.29
N LEU A 32 2.14 0.79 6.78
CA LEU A 32 2.43 0.36 5.40
C LEU A 32 1.61 1.19 4.42
N CYS A 33 2.31 1.86 3.52
CA CYS A 33 1.72 2.68 2.47
C CYS A 33 2.20 2.22 1.08
N LEU A 34 1.35 2.36 0.09
CA LEU A 34 1.63 2.10 -1.32
C LEU A 34 1.40 3.38 -2.11
N THR A 35 2.23 3.70 -3.10
CA THR A 35 1.90 4.80 -4.01
C THR A 35 0.57 4.54 -4.72
N GLU A 36 -0.27 5.55 -4.85
CA GLU A 36 -1.58 5.42 -5.51
C GLU A 36 -1.42 5.00 -6.97
N LYS A 37 -0.37 5.50 -7.64
CA LYS A 37 -0.07 5.25 -9.05
C LYS A 37 1.30 4.61 -9.23
N ILE A 38 1.51 4.03 -10.40
CA ILE A 38 2.82 3.67 -10.92
C ILE A 38 3.66 4.96 -11.03
N VAL A 39 4.92 4.90 -10.57
CA VAL A 39 5.82 6.06 -10.58
C VAL A 39 6.75 6.08 -11.78
N GLU A 40 7.10 4.92 -12.33
CA GLU A 40 7.99 4.78 -13.47
C GLU A 40 7.83 3.39 -14.10
N ASP A 41 7.88 3.30 -15.44
CA ASP A 41 7.99 2.03 -16.15
C ASP A 41 9.45 1.62 -16.22
N ARG A 42 9.75 0.43 -15.69
CA ARG A 42 11.11 -0.06 -15.56
C ARG A 42 11.15 -1.58 -15.44
N ALA A 43 12.19 -2.22 -15.96
CA ALA A 43 12.47 -3.63 -15.69
C ALA A 43 12.58 -3.88 -14.17
N PHE A 44 12.15 -5.05 -13.73
CA PHE A 44 12.42 -5.52 -12.37
C PHE A 44 13.93 -5.59 -12.12
N ASP A 45 14.67 -6.17 -13.07
CA ASP A 45 16.13 -6.18 -13.07
C ASP A 45 16.70 -6.18 -14.49
N ASP A 46 17.64 -5.28 -14.78
CA ASP A 46 18.30 -5.15 -16.08
C ASP A 46 19.09 -6.40 -16.46
N GLY A 47 19.58 -7.16 -15.48
CA GLY A 47 20.30 -8.41 -15.63
C GLY A 47 19.41 -9.66 -15.69
N ASN A 48 18.08 -9.50 -15.71
CA ASN A 48 17.11 -10.59 -15.74
C ASN A 48 17.16 -11.50 -14.50
N CYS A 49 17.52 -10.97 -13.32
CA CYS A 49 17.52 -11.68 -12.05
C CYS A 49 16.23 -11.36 -11.29
N ASN A 50 15.53 -12.39 -10.82
CA ASN A 50 14.29 -12.22 -10.05
C ASN A 50 14.49 -12.15 -8.53
N ASP A 51 15.73 -12.19 -8.05
CA ASP A 51 16.08 -11.92 -6.65
C ASP A 51 16.00 -10.41 -6.39
N PHE A 52 14.94 -9.98 -5.70
CA PHE A 52 14.70 -8.57 -5.44
C PHE A 52 15.87 -7.90 -4.71
N SER A 53 16.56 -8.61 -3.80
CA SER A 53 17.69 -8.07 -3.05
C SER A 53 18.88 -7.66 -3.95
N LYS A 54 18.96 -8.19 -5.18
CA LYS A 54 20.00 -7.91 -6.17
C LYS A 54 19.52 -7.04 -7.34
N SER A 55 18.21 -6.78 -7.42
CA SER A 55 17.59 -6.15 -8.58
C SER A 55 18.02 -4.70 -8.79
N SER A 56 18.00 -4.25 -10.05
CA SER A 56 18.22 -2.85 -10.40
C SER A 56 17.07 -1.96 -9.91
N SER A 57 15.84 -2.48 -9.83
CA SER A 57 14.72 -1.74 -9.25
C SER A 57 14.88 -1.48 -7.76
N LEU A 58 15.40 -2.44 -6.96
CA LEU A 58 15.70 -2.17 -5.55
C LEU A 58 16.75 -1.07 -5.39
N ARG A 59 17.82 -1.12 -6.19
CA ARG A 59 18.87 -0.07 -6.17
C ARG A 59 18.31 1.31 -6.52
N TYR A 60 17.43 1.38 -7.52
CA TYR A 60 16.73 2.63 -7.88
C TYR A 60 15.83 3.12 -6.75
N LEU A 61 15.00 2.25 -6.18
CA LEU A 61 14.05 2.60 -5.13
C LEU A 61 14.73 3.10 -3.86
N ASN A 62 15.86 2.51 -3.44
CA ASN A 62 16.60 2.90 -2.23
C ASN A 62 17.80 3.82 -2.51
N GLY A 63 17.91 4.35 -3.70
CA GLY A 63 18.84 5.39 -4.12
C GLY A 63 18.06 6.59 -4.68
N PRO A 64 18.08 6.83 -6.00
CA PRO A 64 17.53 8.05 -6.61
C PRO A 64 16.06 8.34 -6.23
N PHE A 65 15.20 7.32 -6.12
CA PHE A 65 13.81 7.53 -5.77
C PHE A 65 13.65 7.93 -4.29
N LEU A 66 14.32 7.23 -3.37
CA LEU A 66 14.32 7.57 -1.94
C LEU A 66 14.92 8.96 -1.71
N ASP A 67 16.00 9.32 -2.39
CA ASP A 67 16.61 10.66 -2.30
C ASP A 67 15.59 11.74 -2.68
N THR A 68 14.82 11.54 -3.75
CA THR A 68 13.75 12.46 -4.17
C THR A 68 12.67 12.59 -3.09
N LEU A 69 12.30 11.50 -2.43
CA LEU A 69 11.32 11.53 -1.34
C LEU A 69 11.85 12.28 -0.12
N ILE A 70 13.12 12.04 0.26
CA ILE A 70 13.77 12.71 1.40
C ILE A 70 13.88 14.22 1.14
N ASP A 71 14.28 14.62 -0.06
CA ASP A 71 14.37 16.02 -0.45
C ASP A 71 13.01 16.71 -0.38
N ALA A 72 11.95 16.06 -0.86
CA ALA A 72 10.60 16.60 -0.81
C ALA A 72 10.01 16.63 0.61
N ALA A 73 10.38 15.67 1.47
CA ALA A 73 9.95 15.61 2.87
C ALA A 73 10.76 16.57 3.77
N GLY A 74 11.96 16.93 3.36
CA GLY A 74 12.92 17.67 4.19
C GLY A 74 13.57 16.85 5.30
N CYS A 75 13.28 15.56 5.43
CA CYS A 75 13.90 14.64 6.38
C CYS A 75 13.70 13.17 5.97
N SER A 76 14.58 12.30 6.45
CA SER A 76 14.50 10.85 6.22
C SER A 76 13.75 10.08 7.32
N SER A 77 13.54 10.71 8.48
CA SER A 77 13.08 10.01 9.71
C SER A 77 11.68 9.40 9.61
N ALA A 78 10.86 9.88 8.68
CA ALA A 78 9.52 9.33 8.46
C ALA A 78 9.52 8.01 7.68
N PHE A 79 10.59 7.71 6.93
CA PHE A 79 10.71 6.49 6.13
C PHE A 79 11.43 5.41 6.94
N LEU A 80 10.72 4.39 7.36
CA LEU A 80 11.23 3.36 8.24
C LEU A 80 11.87 2.22 7.45
N THR A 81 13.05 1.78 7.88
CA THR A 81 13.66 0.55 7.34
C THR A 81 12.95 -0.67 7.93
N SER A 82 12.63 -1.63 7.10
CA SER A 82 11.99 -2.89 7.49
C SER A 82 12.67 -4.09 6.85
N GLU A 83 12.51 -5.24 7.46
CA GLU A 83 12.90 -6.50 6.86
C GLU A 83 11.80 -7.00 5.92
N LEU A 84 12.16 -7.27 4.67
CA LEU A 84 11.29 -7.82 3.64
C LEU A 84 11.61 -9.30 3.44
N ASP A 85 10.60 -10.17 3.61
CA ASP A 85 10.70 -11.59 3.31
C ASP A 85 10.66 -11.82 1.79
N LEU A 86 11.68 -12.49 1.25
CA LEU A 86 11.83 -12.81 -0.16
C LEU A 86 11.46 -14.26 -0.49
N THR A 87 10.69 -14.90 0.36
CA THR A 87 10.09 -16.21 0.06
C THR A 87 9.34 -16.10 -1.28
N THR A 88 9.66 -17.03 -2.18
CA THR A 88 9.07 -17.04 -3.53
C THR A 88 7.61 -17.49 -3.50
N ASP A 89 6.88 -17.30 -4.59
CA ASP A 89 5.43 -17.63 -4.67
C ASP A 89 5.17 -19.15 -4.51
N ASP A 90 6.13 -19.98 -4.84
CA ASP A 90 6.10 -21.44 -4.62
C ASP A 90 6.69 -21.88 -3.25
N GLY A 91 7.08 -20.92 -2.41
CA GLY A 91 7.50 -21.15 -1.02
C GLY A 91 8.98 -21.43 -0.80
N LEU A 92 9.85 -21.33 -1.82
CA LEU A 92 11.30 -21.46 -1.65
C LEU A 92 11.88 -20.24 -0.91
N LYS A 93 12.89 -20.46 -0.06
CA LYS A 93 13.48 -19.45 0.81
C LYS A 93 14.93 -19.10 0.46
N ASP A 94 15.39 -19.46 -0.73
CA ASP A 94 16.78 -19.30 -1.15
C ASP A 94 17.26 -17.84 -1.14
N TYR A 95 16.33 -16.88 -1.30
CA TYR A 95 16.65 -15.44 -1.31
C TYR A 95 16.61 -14.80 0.09
N GLY A 96 16.11 -15.53 1.11
CA GLY A 96 16.11 -15.10 2.51
C GLY A 96 15.29 -13.85 2.74
N THR A 97 15.90 -12.84 3.38
CA THR A 97 15.31 -11.53 3.68
C THR A 97 16.24 -10.41 3.26
N CYS A 98 15.72 -9.19 3.10
CA CYS A 98 16.54 -7.99 2.92
C CYS A 98 15.98 -6.80 3.69
N ASN A 99 16.88 -5.93 4.20
CA ASN A 99 16.51 -4.68 4.82
C ASN A 99 16.30 -3.61 3.76
N VAL A 100 15.13 -2.99 3.76
CA VAL A 100 14.71 -2.02 2.75
C VAL A 100 13.95 -0.86 3.38
N THR A 101 14.01 0.31 2.77
CA THR A 101 13.19 1.46 3.14
C THR A 101 12.04 1.63 2.15
N ILE A 102 12.34 1.59 0.85
CA ILE A 102 11.33 1.58 -0.21
C ILE A 102 11.39 0.23 -0.93
N PHE A 103 10.24 -0.39 -1.15
CA PHE A 103 10.16 -1.71 -1.75
C PHE A 103 8.94 -1.87 -2.67
N LEU A 104 8.85 -2.98 -3.36
CA LEU A 104 7.64 -3.43 -4.03
C LEU A 104 6.89 -4.39 -3.09
N LEU A 105 5.57 -4.35 -3.06
CA LEU A 105 4.81 -5.28 -2.22
C LEU A 105 5.17 -6.73 -2.56
N THR A 106 5.19 -7.58 -1.55
CA THR A 106 5.16 -9.03 -1.78
C THR A 106 3.77 -9.47 -2.25
N VAL A 107 3.67 -10.64 -2.87
CA VAL A 107 2.38 -11.26 -3.23
C VAL A 107 1.46 -11.37 -2.01
N ASP A 108 2.01 -11.73 -0.85
CA ASP A 108 1.23 -11.88 0.38
C ASP A 108 0.75 -10.54 0.94
N GLN A 109 1.58 -9.49 0.89
CA GLN A 109 1.14 -8.13 1.25
C GLN A 109 0.05 -7.65 0.30
N TYR A 110 0.18 -7.89 -1.01
CA TYR A 110 -0.84 -7.59 -2.00
C TYR A 110 -2.16 -8.32 -1.71
N ARG A 111 -2.11 -9.63 -1.49
CA ARG A 111 -3.30 -10.46 -1.20
C ARG A 111 -4.05 -9.99 0.05
N ARG A 112 -3.30 -9.68 1.14
CA ARG A 112 -3.90 -9.20 2.39
C ARG A 112 -4.58 -7.84 2.28
N ASN A 113 -4.10 -7.00 1.36
CA ASN A 113 -4.56 -5.63 1.22
C ASN A 113 -5.33 -5.38 -0.09
N ARG A 114 -5.72 -6.46 -0.80
CA ARG A 114 -6.36 -6.36 -2.12
C ARG A 114 -7.64 -5.52 -2.09
N ASP A 115 -8.36 -5.57 -1.00
CA ASP A 115 -9.63 -4.86 -0.75
C ASP A 115 -9.49 -3.33 -0.76
N VAL A 116 -8.30 -2.81 -0.40
CA VAL A 116 -8.04 -1.36 -0.33
C VAL A 116 -7.03 -0.87 -1.37
N ILE A 117 -6.42 -1.75 -2.15
CA ILE A 117 -5.50 -1.38 -3.22
C ILE A 117 -6.30 -1.08 -4.49
N PRO A 118 -6.36 0.19 -4.96
CA PRO A 118 -7.01 0.50 -6.23
C PRO A 118 -6.23 -0.13 -7.38
N ASN A 119 -6.93 -0.60 -8.41
CA ASN A 119 -6.28 -1.04 -9.63
C ASN A 119 -5.46 0.10 -10.24
N ALA A 120 -4.31 -0.22 -10.82
CA ALA A 120 -3.51 0.73 -11.58
C ALA A 120 -3.93 0.72 -13.06
N ASP A 121 -3.57 1.77 -13.79
CA ASP A 121 -3.87 1.89 -15.22
C ASP A 121 -3.06 0.91 -16.08
N ASP A 122 -1.95 0.38 -15.53
CA ASP A 122 -1.06 -0.57 -16.20
C ASP A 122 -0.55 -1.64 -15.22
N TRP A 123 0.25 -2.59 -15.71
CA TRP A 123 0.83 -3.68 -14.96
C TRP A 123 2.02 -3.21 -14.13
N TRP A 124 2.22 -3.76 -12.95
CA TRP A 124 3.28 -3.35 -12.03
C TRP A 124 3.89 -4.52 -11.26
N TRP A 125 5.21 -4.42 -11.01
CA TRP A 125 5.99 -5.45 -10.35
C TRP A 125 5.68 -5.60 -8.87
N LEU A 126 5.73 -6.86 -8.40
CA LEU A 126 5.85 -7.23 -6.99
C LEU A 126 7.29 -7.68 -6.70
N SER A 127 7.71 -7.64 -5.43
CA SER A 127 9.05 -8.12 -5.03
C SER A 127 9.19 -9.64 -5.04
N THR A 128 8.07 -10.38 -5.08
CA THR A 128 8.05 -11.85 -5.01
C THR A 128 8.50 -12.46 -6.33
N ALA A 129 9.54 -13.29 -6.29
CA ALA A 129 9.94 -14.12 -7.40
C ALA A 129 8.93 -15.24 -7.67
N PHE A 130 8.80 -15.68 -8.91
CA PHE A 130 7.99 -16.86 -9.25
C PHE A 130 8.53 -18.12 -8.58
N SER A 131 9.84 -18.35 -8.70
CA SER A 131 10.61 -19.40 -8.06
C SER A 131 12.09 -18.98 -8.06
N THR A 132 13.01 -19.86 -7.74
CA THR A 132 14.45 -19.59 -7.67
C THR A 132 15.24 -20.37 -8.72
N ALA A 133 16.57 -20.12 -8.78
CA ALA A 133 17.51 -20.88 -9.59
C ALA A 133 17.50 -22.38 -9.28
N SER A 134 17.19 -22.77 -8.03
CA SER A 134 17.07 -24.19 -7.64
C SER A 134 16.00 -24.93 -8.44
N ASN A 135 14.98 -24.21 -8.94
CA ASN A 135 13.93 -24.72 -9.83
C ASN A 135 14.11 -24.28 -11.29
N GLY A 136 15.17 -23.53 -11.63
CA GLY A 136 15.42 -23.04 -13.00
C GLY A 136 14.57 -21.86 -13.41
N TYR A 137 14.07 -21.06 -12.46
CA TYR A 137 13.19 -19.90 -12.70
C TYR A 137 13.74 -18.58 -12.13
N GLU A 138 15.06 -18.41 -12.10
CA GLU A 138 15.74 -17.23 -11.58
C GLU A 138 15.49 -15.93 -12.35
N HIS A 139 14.66 -15.99 -13.38
CA HIS A 139 14.42 -14.88 -14.30
C HIS A 139 12.94 -14.44 -14.34
N SER A 140 12.07 -15.02 -13.52
CA SER A 140 10.63 -14.67 -13.54
C SER A 140 10.18 -14.09 -12.20
N ALA A 141 9.68 -12.84 -12.22
CA ALA A 141 9.10 -12.13 -11.07
C ALA A 141 7.58 -12.06 -11.18
N ARG A 142 6.89 -11.85 -10.06
CA ARG A 142 5.45 -11.65 -10.01
C ARG A 142 5.08 -10.19 -10.32
N TYR A 143 3.91 -10.00 -10.91
CA TYR A 143 3.32 -8.70 -11.19
C TYR A 143 1.81 -8.71 -10.96
N VAL A 144 1.22 -7.54 -10.87
CA VAL A 144 -0.23 -7.30 -10.84
C VAL A 144 -0.64 -6.68 -12.17
N GLY A 145 -1.67 -7.23 -12.80
CA GLY A 145 -2.30 -6.69 -14.00
C GLY A 145 -3.19 -5.48 -13.71
N SER A 146 -3.56 -4.73 -14.74
CA SER A 146 -4.46 -3.56 -14.61
C SER A 146 -5.86 -3.93 -14.08
N ASP A 147 -6.27 -5.18 -14.22
CA ASP A 147 -7.50 -5.73 -13.64
C ASP A 147 -7.34 -6.26 -12.20
N GLY A 148 -6.10 -6.20 -11.65
CA GLY A 148 -5.76 -6.69 -10.32
C GLY A 148 -5.46 -8.19 -10.26
N THR A 149 -5.37 -8.90 -11.39
CA THR A 149 -4.94 -10.30 -11.41
C THR A 149 -3.43 -10.43 -11.22
N LEU A 150 -2.98 -11.57 -10.65
CA LEU A 150 -1.56 -11.88 -10.50
C LEU A 150 -1.04 -12.61 -11.74
N GLY A 151 0.10 -12.16 -12.24
CA GLY A 151 0.84 -12.79 -13.32
C GLY A 151 2.31 -13.00 -12.99
N GLY A 152 3.09 -13.50 -13.95
CA GLY A 152 4.53 -13.65 -13.88
C GLY A 152 5.18 -13.28 -15.21
N GLY A 153 6.33 -12.62 -15.16
CA GLY A 153 7.04 -12.15 -16.35
C GLY A 153 8.54 -12.17 -16.18
N GLY A 154 9.26 -12.13 -17.29
CA GLY A 154 10.72 -12.03 -17.29
C GLY A 154 11.18 -10.75 -16.62
N ALA A 155 12.10 -10.85 -15.67
CA ALA A 155 12.55 -9.74 -14.83
C ALA A 155 13.17 -8.58 -15.65
N CYS A 156 13.70 -8.85 -16.83
CA CYS A 156 14.26 -7.82 -17.74
C CYS A 156 13.20 -7.13 -18.61
N TYR A 157 11.93 -7.47 -18.49
CA TYR A 157 10.89 -6.82 -19.28
C TYR A 157 10.62 -5.40 -18.78
N GLY A 158 10.88 -4.39 -19.62
CA GLY A 158 10.81 -2.97 -19.25
C GLY A 158 9.44 -2.32 -19.40
N GLY A 159 8.41 -3.08 -19.80
CA GLY A 159 7.05 -2.56 -20.02
C GLY A 159 6.11 -2.70 -18.84
N LEU A 160 6.63 -2.95 -17.63
CA LEU A 160 5.86 -2.95 -16.40
C LEU A 160 6.34 -1.82 -15.48
N GLY A 161 5.41 -1.32 -14.65
CA GLY A 161 5.69 -0.20 -13.77
C GLY A 161 6.22 -0.58 -12.40
N LEU A 162 6.91 0.36 -11.76
CA LEU A 162 7.19 0.33 -10.33
C LEU A 162 6.07 1.06 -9.59
N ARG A 163 5.50 0.40 -8.59
CA ARG A 163 4.51 0.94 -7.65
C ARG A 163 5.06 0.77 -6.23
N PRO A 164 5.86 1.73 -5.75
CA PRO A 164 6.59 1.62 -4.50
C PRO A 164 5.70 1.56 -3.27
N ALA A 165 6.13 0.78 -2.29
CA ALA A 165 5.60 0.75 -0.94
C ALA A 165 6.70 1.11 0.07
N CYS A 166 6.28 1.59 1.24
CA CYS A 166 7.17 1.82 2.37
C CYS A 166 6.39 1.74 3.69
N TYR A 167 7.13 1.56 4.79
CA TYR A 167 6.61 1.85 6.11
C TYR A 167 6.91 3.30 6.47
N LEU A 168 5.85 4.06 6.79
CA LEU A 168 5.98 5.41 7.34
C LEU A 168 5.79 5.39 8.86
N ASP A 169 6.42 6.35 9.54
CA ASP A 169 6.19 6.57 10.96
C ASP A 169 4.70 6.80 11.22
N SER A 170 4.12 5.98 12.08
CA SER A 170 2.70 6.02 12.43
C SER A 170 2.26 7.31 13.12
N ASP A 171 3.20 8.06 13.72
CA ASP A 171 2.94 9.37 14.34
C ASP A 171 3.17 10.54 13.36
N LEU A 172 3.55 10.26 12.10
CA LEU A 172 3.73 11.28 11.06
C LEU A 172 2.47 12.16 10.94
N PRO A 173 2.59 13.51 11.10
CA PRO A 173 1.45 14.40 10.96
C PRO A 173 1.10 14.63 9.48
N ILE A 174 0.01 14.04 9.02
CA ILE A 174 -0.51 14.16 7.65
C ILE A 174 -1.85 14.89 7.62
N SER A 175 -2.18 15.45 6.45
CA SER A 175 -3.53 15.91 6.12
C SER A 175 -4.15 14.90 5.16
N PHE A 176 -5.31 14.40 5.51
CA PHE A 176 -6.14 13.61 4.62
C PHE A 176 -7.57 14.16 4.67
N ASP A 177 -8.24 14.12 3.52
CA ASP A 177 -9.63 14.54 3.44
C ASP A 177 -10.51 13.40 3.96
N GLU A 178 -11.29 13.68 5.00
CA GLU A 178 -12.27 12.72 5.53
C GLU A 178 -13.36 12.37 4.49
N GLN A 179 -13.35 13.01 3.32
CA GLN A 179 -14.30 12.77 2.23
C GLN A 179 -13.96 11.55 1.35
N ASP A 180 -12.74 10.99 1.48
CA ASP A 180 -12.31 9.81 0.70
C ASP A 180 -12.75 8.47 1.32
N VAL A 181 -13.47 8.49 2.45
CA VAL A 181 -14.14 7.29 2.97
C VAL A 181 -15.38 7.04 2.13
N THR A 182 -15.33 6.08 1.24
CA THR A 182 -16.50 5.68 0.44
C THR A 182 -17.62 5.16 1.35
N ALA A 183 -18.88 5.27 0.90
CA ALA A 183 -20.03 4.72 1.65
C ALA A 183 -19.87 3.21 1.95
N GLU A 184 -19.10 2.50 1.15
CA GLU A 184 -18.77 1.08 1.31
C GLU A 184 -17.76 0.87 2.46
N GLN A 185 -16.72 1.69 2.56
CA GLN A 185 -15.76 1.67 3.67
C GLN A 185 -16.39 2.10 5.00
N ALA A 186 -17.30 3.06 4.97
CA ALA A 186 -18.10 3.42 6.15
C ALA A 186 -19.00 2.26 6.59
N GLY A 187 -19.52 1.47 5.65
CA GLY A 187 -20.28 0.25 5.91
C GLY A 187 -19.46 -0.84 6.60
N ASP A 188 -18.21 -1.03 6.17
CA ASP A 188 -17.30 -2.02 6.75
C ASP A 188 -16.86 -1.62 8.17
N ILE A 189 -16.57 -0.35 8.43
CA ILE A 189 -16.27 0.16 9.79
C ILE A 189 -17.47 -0.03 10.72
N VAL A 190 -18.68 0.23 10.24
CA VAL A 190 -19.91 0.01 11.01
C VAL A 190 -20.13 -1.48 11.31
N LYS A 191 -19.85 -2.36 10.35
CA LYS A 191 -19.94 -3.81 10.52
C LYS A 191 -18.94 -4.33 11.55
N GLU A 192 -17.70 -3.90 11.50
CA GLU A 192 -16.64 -4.25 12.45
C GLU A 192 -16.95 -3.74 13.86
N LEU A 193 -17.50 -2.53 13.99
CA LEU A 193 -18.00 -1.99 15.25
C LEU A 193 -19.15 -2.83 15.83
N ILE A 194 -20.08 -3.26 15.01
CA ILE A 194 -21.21 -4.08 15.42
C ILE A 194 -20.76 -5.47 15.88
N GLU A 195 -19.84 -6.10 15.17
CA GLU A 195 -19.23 -7.37 15.54
C GLU A 195 -18.48 -7.26 16.87
N SER A 196 -17.76 -6.15 17.11
CA SER A 196 -17.01 -5.91 18.36
C SER A 196 -17.91 -5.70 19.58
N PHE A 197 -19.13 -5.18 19.40
CA PHE A 197 -20.09 -4.95 20.48
C PHE A 197 -21.04 -6.13 20.72
N GLY A 198 -20.87 -7.28 20.01
CA GLY A 198 -21.62 -8.51 20.28
C GLY A 198 -23.13 -8.40 20.07
N GLY A 199 -23.59 -7.40 19.31
CA GLY A 199 -25.00 -7.10 19.11
C GLY A 199 -25.55 -7.72 17.83
N SER A 200 -26.66 -8.47 17.94
CA SER A 200 -27.46 -8.93 16.80
C SER A 200 -28.29 -7.76 16.24
N PHE A 201 -27.83 -7.16 15.14
CA PHE A 201 -28.64 -6.24 14.34
C PHE A 201 -29.21 -6.98 13.14
N ALA A 202 -30.49 -6.77 12.88
CA ALA A 202 -31.29 -7.75 12.19
C ALA A 202 -31.25 -7.70 10.66
N THR A 203 -30.82 -6.63 9.98
CA THR A 203 -30.82 -6.56 8.51
C THR A 203 -29.79 -5.59 7.92
N GLU A 204 -29.33 -5.86 6.68
CA GLU A 204 -28.47 -4.98 5.88
C GLU A 204 -29.07 -3.58 5.66
N GLU A 205 -30.38 -3.48 5.62
CA GLU A 205 -31.12 -2.21 5.46
C GLU A 205 -31.01 -1.31 6.71
N GLN A 206 -31.04 -1.90 7.91
CA GLN A 206 -30.82 -1.17 9.16
C GLN A 206 -29.38 -0.70 9.32
N LEU A 207 -28.40 -1.47 8.84
CA LEU A 207 -26.99 -1.09 8.78
C LEU A 207 -26.76 0.09 7.84
N ARG A 208 -27.36 0.08 6.65
CA ARG A 208 -27.31 1.18 5.69
C ARG A 208 -27.98 2.45 6.24
N ALA A 209 -29.08 2.31 6.95
CA ALA A 209 -29.76 3.44 7.58
C ALA A 209 -28.93 4.07 8.70
N ALA A 210 -28.27 3.26 9.54
CA ALA A 210 -27.37 3.73 10.60
C ALA A 210 -26.12 4.45 10.03
N ALA A 211 -25.51 3.89 8.98
CA ALA A 211 -24.39 4.51 8.29
C ALA A 211 -24.80 5.85 7.65
N SER A 212 -25.95 5.93 7.00
CA SER A 212 -26.49 7.16 6.43
C SER A 212 -26.80 8.22 7.48
N PHE A 213 -27.32 7.82 8.64
CA PHE A 213 -27.59 8.71 9.76
C PHE A 213 -26.30 9.29 10.34
N MET A 214 -25.27 8.46 10.56
CA MET A 214 -23.96 8.94 11.07
C MET A 214 -23.25 9.85 10.09
N LEU A 215 -23.28 9.58 8.79
CA LEU A 215 -22.77 10.47 7.75
C LEU A 215 -23.53 11.80 7.70
N GLY A 216 -24.85 11.79 7.91
CA GLY A 216 -25.67 12.99 8.01
C GLY A 216 -25.33 13.83 9.24
N THR A 217 -25.11 13.19 10.37
CA THR A 217 -24.74 13.86 11.65
C THR A 217 -23.33 14.50 11.54
N LEU A 218 -22.36 13.79 10.97
CA LEU A 218 -21.02 14.32 10.73
C LEU A 218 -21.02 15.54 9.78
N ARG A 219 -21.88 15.53 8.74
CA ARG A 219 -22.06 16.70 7.86
C ARG A 219 -22.64 17.89 8.60
N ALA A 220 -23.67 17.68 9.41
CA ALA A 220 -24.33 18.76 10.17
C ALA A 220 -23.39 19.39 11.21
N THR A 221 -22.54 18.60 11.87
CA THR A 221 -21.55 19.10 12.82
C THR A 221 -20.49 19.97 12.12
N ARG A 222 -20.03 19.57 10.91
CA ARG A 222 -19.10 20.35 10.09
C ARG A 222 -19.66 21.68 9.60
N GLU A 223 -20.91 21.69 9.15
CA GLU A 223 -21.58 22.91 8.71
C GLU A 223 -21.75 23.91 9.85
N GLN A 224 -21.93 23.42 11.10
CA GLN A 224 -21.97 24.25 12.29
C GLN A 224 -20.59 24.79 12.70
N GLU A 225 -19.53 23.99 12.59
CA GLU A 225 -18.15 24.42 12.87
C GLU A 225 -17.66 25.44 11.84
N ALA A 226 -17.94 25.24 10.55
CA ALA A 226 -17.59 26.17 9.48
C ALA A 226 -18.39 27.51 9.51
N ALA A 227 -19.53 27.54 10.19
CA ALA A 227 -20.33 28.75 10.38
C ALA A 227 -19.90 29.60 11.59
N HIS A 228 -18.95 29.09 12.41
CA HIS A 228 -18.41 29.76 13.59
C HIS A 228 -16.96 30.24 13.45
N GLU A 229 -16.32 30.01 12.28
CA GLU A 229 -15.06 30.64 11.85
C GLU A 229 -15.32 31.81 10.91
#